data_b19e7b8054bc5dee4149ac595fc52ae3
#
_entry.id   b19e7b8054bc5dee4149ac595fc52ae3
#
_cell.length_a   1.000
_cell.length_b   1.000
_cell.length_c   1.000
_cell.angle_alpha   90.00
_cell.angle_beta   90.00
_cell.angle_gamma   90.00
#
_symmetry.space_group_name_H-M   'P 1'
#
loop_
_entity.id
_entity.type
_entity.pdbx_description
1 polymer ?
#
loop_
_entity_poly.entity_id
_entity_poly.type
_entity_poly.pdbx_seq_one_letter_code
_entity_poly.pdbx_strand_id
1 'polypeptide(L)' 'MYKRQINEGDTVIIRRTDTADNGKIVVALIDEHEAMLKRIHKKGKVVALESANRNYETKIFGPDRVKVQGVLVSLYRNF' A
#
# COMPACT_ATOMS: atom_id res chain seq x y z
N MET A 1 0.33 11.76 18.82
CA MET A 1 0.85 10.67 18.00
C MET A 1 0.38 10.78 16.59
N TYR A 2 1.26 10.55 15.72
CA TYR A 2 0.99 10.70 14.35
C TYR A 2 0.22 9.53 13.77
N LYS A 3 -0.75 9.84 12.97
CA LYS A 3 -1.56 8.80 12.40
C LYS A 3 -0.98 8.25 11.13
N ARG A 4 -1.17 6.98 10.90
CA ARG A 4 -0.60 6.30 9.77
C ARG A 4 -1.54 6.13 8.61
N GLN A 5 -2.68 6.77 8.67
CA GLN A 5 -3.62 6.73 7.58
C GLN A 5 -3.36 7.87 6.60
N ILE A 6 -3.72 7.65 5.36
CA ILE A 6 -3.61 8.64 4.31
C ILE A 6 -5.00 9.22 4.09
N ASN A 7 -5.08 10.55 4.17
CA ASN A 7 -6.34 11.25 4.00
C ASN A 7 -6.45 11.81 2.60
N GLU A 8 -7.66 12.08 2.20
CA GLU A 8 -7.92 12.74 0.95
C GLU A 8 -7.26 14.12 0.96
N GLY A 9 -6.61 14.47 -0.13
CA GLY A 9 -5.90 15.73 -0.23
C GLY A 9 -4.45 15.69 0.23
N ASP A 10 -4.03 14.59 0.86
CA ASP A 10 -2.63 14.43 1.21
C ASP A 10 -1.79 14.24 -0.04
N THR A 11 -0.56 14.74 0.01
CA THR A 11 0.42 14.55 -1.06
C THR A 11 1.38 13.46 -0.65
N VAL A 12 1.58 12.48 -1.50
CA VAL A 12 2.49 11.38 -1.23
C VAL A 12 3.62 11.38 -2.24
N ILE A 13 4.79 10.94 -1.78
CA ILE A 13 5.94 10.75 -2.65
C ILE A 13 6.23 9.26 -2.67
N ILE A 14 6.26 8.70 -3.86
CA ILE A 14 6.44 7.27 -4.10
C ILE A 14 7.76 7.04 -4.80
N ARG A 15 8.55 6.13 -4.27
CA ARG A 15 9.75 5.68 -4.97
C ARG A 15 9.35 4.45 -5.79
N ARG A 16 9.64 4.49 -7.08
CA ARG A 16 9.36 3.35 -7.95
C ARG A 16 10.24 2.17 -7.57
N THR A 17 9.63 1.02 -7.32
CA THR A 17 10.34 -0.21 -7.02
C THR A 17 9.34 -1.37 -7.15
N ASP A 18 9.86 -2.56 -7.41
CA ASP A 18 9.01 -3.75 -7.49
C ASP A 18 9.08 -4.61 -6.24
N THR A 19 9.79 -4.16 -5.21
CA THR A 19 9.90 -4.88 -3.95
C THR A 19 9.63 -3.95 -2.78
N ALA A 20 9.16 -4.53 -1.70
CA ALA A 20 8.90 -3.77 -0.47
C ALA A 20 8.92 -4.71 0.72
N ASP A 21 9.39 -4.18 1.85
CA ASP A 21 9.34 -4.89 3.12
C ASP A 21 7.93 -4.89 3.68
N ASN A 22 7.64 -5.87 4.52
CA ASN A 22 6.35 -5.94 5.19
C ASN A 22 6.11 -4.69 6.04
N GLY A 23 4.88 -4.26 6.06
CA GLY A 23 4.49 -3.10 6.84
C GLY A 23 4.62 -1.78 6.10
N LYS A 24 5.21 -1.78 4.91
CA LYS A 24 5.33 -0.56 4.12
C LYS A 24 4.05 -0.27 3.36
N ILE A 25 3.80 1.02 3.11
CA ILE A 25 2.69 1.43 2.25
C ILE A 25 3.23 1.45 0.83
N VAL A 26 2.53 0.75 -0.05
CA VAL A 26 2.97 0.57 -1.44
C VAL A 26 1.85 0.91 -2.40
N VAL A 27 2.24 1.22 -3.63
CA VAL A 27 1.32 1.21 -4.75
C VAL A 27 1.29 -0.23 -5.25
N ALA A 28 0.17 -0.89 -5.09
CA ALA A 28 -0.01 -2.28 -5.48
C ALA A 28 -0.92 -2.35 -6.70
N LEU A 29 -0.45 -3.06 -7.72
CA LEU A 29 -1.25 -3.33 -8.91
C LEU A 29 -1.88 -4.70 -8.75
N ILE A 30 -3.21 -4.76 -8.79
CA ILE A 30 -3.99 -5.97 -8.57
C ILE A 30 -4.53 -6.47 -9.90
N ASP A 31 -4.23 -7.74 -10.22
CA ASP A 31 -4.71 -8.38 -11.44
C ASP A 31 -4.41 -7.57 -12.69
N GLU A 32 -3.34 -6.79 -12.66
CA GLU A 32 -2.85 -5.97 -13.77
C GLU A 32 -3.84 -4.89 -14.22
N HIS A 33 -4.83 -4.58 -13.42
CA HIS A 33 -5.86 -3.59 -13.78
C HIS A 33 -6.00 -2.46 -12.79
N GLU A 34 -5.92 -2.75 -11.51
CA GLU A 34 -6.28 -1.79 -10.48
C GLU A 34 -5.09 -1.45 -9.61
N ALA A 35 -4.72 -0.17 -9.55
CA ALA A 35 -3.63 0.29 -8.69
C ALA A 35 -4.22 0.87 -7.42
N MET A 36 -3.67 0.45 -6.29
CA MET A 36 -4.13 0.89 -4.98
C MET A 36 -2.95 1.23 -4.08
N LEU A 37 -3.16 2.19 -3.19
CA LEU A 37 -2.17 2.53 -2.18
C LEU A 37 -2.56 1.80 -0.90
N LYS A 38 -1.79 0.78 -0.53
CA LYS A 38 -2.11 -0.13 0.57
C LYS A 38 -0.87 -0.47 1.36
N ARG A 39 -1.08 -0.86 2.62
CA ARG A 39 -0.01 -1.41 3.45
C ARG A 39 0.12 -2.90 3.15
N ILE A 40 1.31 -3.33 2.81
CA ILE A 40 1.53 -4.70 2.36
C ILE A 40 2.08 -5.56 3.49
N HIS A 41 1.58 -6.79 3.60
CA HIS A 41 2.12 -7.82 4.48
C HIS A 41 2.14 -9.12 3.70
N LYS A 42 3.33 -9.66 3.51
CA LYS A 42 3.51 -10.94 2.85
C LYS A 42 3.74 -12.00 3.89
N LYS A 43 2.99 -13.09 3.79
CA LYS A 43 3.14 -14.19 4.74
C LYS A 43 2.95 -15.50 4.00
N GLY A 44 4.05 -16.23 3.82
CA GLY A 44 4.01 -17.46 3.06
C GLY A 44 3.57 -17.22 1.63
N LYS A 45 2.50 -17.87 1.24
CA LYS A 45 1.96 -17.77 -0.13
C LYS A 45 0.81 -16.79 -0.27
N VAL A 46 0.63 -15.93 0.72
CA VAL A 46 -0.44 -14.95 0.64
C VAL A 46 0.09 -13.55 0.80
N VAL A 47 -0.63 -12.59 0.21
CA VAL A 47 -0.32 -11.18 0.34
C VAL A 47 -1.55 -10.50 0.92
N ALA A 48 -1.40 -9.89 2.07
CA ALA A 48 -2.48 -9.12 2.68
C ALA A 48 -2.28 -7.65 2.34
N LEU A 49 -3.31 -7.01 1.83
CA LEU A 49 -3.32 -5.58 1.55
C LEU A 49 -4.27 -4.91 2.51
N GLU A 50 -3.68 -4.20 3.47
CA GLU A 50 -4.42 -3.50 4.48
C GLU A 50 -4.63 -2.06 4.04
N SER A 51 -5.83 -1.56 4.22
CA SER A 51 -6.10 -0.18 3.85
C SER A 51 -5.23 0.77 4.66
N ALA A 52 -4.69 1.78 3.99
CA ALA A 52 -4.00 2.87 4.65
C ALA A 52 -4.98 3.73 5.46
N ASN A 53 -6.26 3.59 5.18
CA ASN A 53 -7.33 4.18 5.95
C ASN A 53 -7.96 3.05 6.78
N ARG A 54 -7.86 3.13 8.09
CA ARG A 54 -8.27 2.06 8.99
C ARG A 54 -9.75 1.72 8.99
N ASN A 55 -10.55 2.46 8.26
CA ASN A 55 -11.98 2.17 8.15
C ASN A 55 -12.30 1.11 7.12
N TYR A 56 -11.31 0.61 6.40
CA TYR A 56 -11.52 -0.38 5.36
C TYR A 56 -10.88 -1.70 5.73
N GLU A 57 -11.43 -2.76 5.18
CA GLU A 57 -10.99 -4.12 5.47
C GLU A 57 -9.66 -4.47 4.83
N THR A 58 -8.96 -5.40 5.46
CA THR A 58 -7.80 -6.05 4.88
C THR A 58 -8.27 -7.10 3.88
N LYS A 59 -7.67 -7.11 2.70
CA LYS A 59 -7.97 -8.12 1.68
C LYS A 59 -6.75 -8.98 1.44
N ILE A 60 -7.00 -10.25 1.16
CA ILE A 60 -5.95 -11.24 0.97
C ILE A 60 -5.95 -11.74 -0.47
N PHE A 61 -4.77 -11.79 -1.06
CA PHE A 61 -4.60 -12.20 -2.46
C PHE A 61 -3.51 -13.25 -2.57
N GLY A 62 -3.55 -14.01 -3.65
CA GLY A 62 -2.42 -14.85 -4.03
C GLY A 62 -1.26 -13.95 -4.48
N PRO A 63 -0.01 -14.43 -4.34
CA PRO A 63 1.15 -13.58 -4.59
C PRO A 63 1.31 -13.17 -6.06
N ASP A 64 0.78 -13.95 -6.97
CA ASP A 64 0.87 -13.64 -8.40
C ASP A 64 -0.17 -12.62 -8.86
N ARG A 65 -1.10 -12.25 -7.99
CA ARG A 65 -2.13 -11.27 -8.32
C ARG A 65 -1.74 -9.84 -7.95
N VAL A 66 -0.69 -9.69 -7.15
CA VAL A 66 -0.28 -8.38 -6.62
C VAL A 66 1.12 -8.07 -7.07
N LYS A 67 1.29 -6.92 -7.73
CA LYS A 67 2.61 -6.45 -8.12
C LYS A 67 2.86 -5.10 -7.46
N VAL A 68 3.99 -4.98 -6.77
CA VAL A 68 4.40 -3.72 -6.17
C VAL A 68 4.93 -2.81 -7.28
N GLN A 69 4.43 -1.58 -7.31
CA GLN A 69 4.87 -0.58 -8.28
C GLN A 69 5.76 0.49 -7.64
N GLY A 70 5.61 0.70 -6.36
CA GLY A 70 6.39 1.68 -5.65
C GLY A 70 6.11 1.66 -4.16
N VAL A 71 6.94 2.35 -3.40
CA VAL A 71 6.87 2.43 -1.94
C VAL A 71 6.71 3.88 -1.53
N LEU A 72 5.81 4.13 -0.59
CA LEU A 72 5.63 5.45 -0.01
C LEU A 72 6.89 5.82 0.77
N VAL A 73 7.52 6.94 0.41
CA VAL A 73 8.70 7.42 1.12
C VAL A 73 8.42 8.69 1.90
N SER A 74 7.38 9.41 1.58
CA SER A 74 7.06 10.65 2.27
C SER A 74 5.60 10.99 2.13
N LEU A 75 5.04 11.63 3.16
CA LEU A 75 3.64 12.03 3.20
C LEU A 75 3.58 13.47 3.68
N TYR A 76 2.93 14.33 2.91
CA TYR A 76 2.72 15.73 3.27
C TYR A 76 1.23 15.99 3.44
N ARG A 77 0.88 16.66 4.52
CA ARG A 77 -0.51 17.02 4.78
C ARG A 77 -0.74 18.48 4.53
N ASN A 78 -1.89 18.75 3.95
CA ASN A 78 -2.33 20.13 3.77
C ASN A 78 -3.19 20.52 4.97
N PHE A 79 -2.93 21.69 5.49
CA PHE A 79 -3.67 22.22 6.63
C PHE A 79 -4.53 23.37 6.20
#